data_c67bd8cecfc16feef83c6c09b970edc2
#
_entry.id   c67bd8cecfc16feef83c6c09b970edc2
#
_cell.length_a   1.000
_cell.length_b   1.000
_cell.length_c   1.000
_cell.angle_alpha   90.00
_cell.angle_beta   90.00
_cell.angle_gamma   90.00
#
_symmetry.space_group_name_H-M   'P 1'
#
loop_
_entity.id
_entity.type
_entity.pdbx_description
1 polymer ?
#
loop_
_entity_poly.entity_id
_entity_poly.type
_entity_poly.pdbx_seq_one_letter_code
_entity_poly.pdbx_strand_id
1 'polypeptide(L)'
;MKKIFTTVFIIFFYFLPKNVQSEIKPIIEGNVDAKVKLIVFESLTCSHCANFHKNIYPSLKEEFINKGHVSIEFKNFPLDMAALNGSKIAHCKNNGKSEILHYLFENQSQWVKGNTIADLNENLKNLMDKSEFKLNFDQCLNNKEIEEFILEDRISGTKKYKIEATPTLIINGKKFENASNYKKLKKYLEKLI
;
A
#
# COMPACT_ATOMS: atom_id res chain seq x y z
N MET A 1 -37.72 -43.33 50.13
CA MET A 1 -36.53 -42.49 50.04
C MET A 1 -36.06 -42.47 48.60
N LYS A 2 -36.37 -41.38 47.82
CA LYS A 2 -35.93 -41.23 46.42
C LYS A 2 -34.61 -40.48 46.40
N LYS A 3 -33.53 -41.11 45.92
CA LYS A 3 -32.24 -40.48 45.74
C LYS A 3 -32.28 -39.68 44.41
N ILE A 4 -32.16 -38.37 44.48
CA ILE A 4 -32.02 -37.44 43.34
C ILE A 4 -30.53 -37.44 42.94
N PHE A 5 -30.20 -37.98 41.76
CA PHE A 5 -28.87 -37.88 41.16
C PHE A 5 -28.81 -36.55 40.38
N THR A 6 -28.11 -35.57 40.95
CA THR A 6 -27.84 -34.30 40.26
C THR A 6 -26.64 -34.49 39.33
N THR A 7 -26.91 -34.61 38.03
CA THR A 7 -25.83 -34.66 37.01
C THR A 7 -25.32 -33.26 36.76
N VAL A 8 -24.11 -33.00 37.22
CA VAL A 8 -23.40 -31.73 36.93
C VAL A 8 -22.82 -31.80 35.51
N PHE A 9 -23.41 -31.04 34.60
CA PHE A 9 -22.94 -30.88 33.25
C PHE A 9 -21.80 -29.85 33.23
N ILE A 10 -20.52 -30.27 33.21
CA ILE A 10 -19.35 -29.40 33.09
C ILE A 10 -19.25 -29.00 31.61
N ILE A 11 -19.67 -27.76 31.27
CA ILE A 11 -19.46 -27.16 29.95
C ILE A 11 -17.99 -26.75 29.85
N PHE A 12 -17.20 -27.55 29.16
CA PHE A 12 -15.82 -27.21 28.81
C PHE A 12 -15.86 -26.16 27.68
N PHE A 13 -15.73 -24.90 28.03
CA PHE A 13 -15.50 -23.83 27.05
C PHE A 13 -14.10 -24.03 26.45
N TYR A 14 -14.05 -24.62 25.27
CA TYR A 14 -12.82 -24.61 24.45
C TYR A 14 -12.53 -23.17 24.03
N PHE A 15 -11.65 -22.51 24.75
CA PHE A 15 -10.97 -21.31 24.26
C PHE A 15 -10.03 -21.73 23.13
N LEU A 16 -10.52 -21.72 21.88
CA LEU A 16 -9.66 -21.80 20.72
C LEU A 16 -8.83 -20.50 20.69
N PRO A 17 -7.49 -20.56 20.70
CA PRO A 17 -6.68 -19.36 20.49
C PRO A 17 -7.05 -18.80 19.11
N LYS A 18 -7.69 -17.62 19.08
CA LYS A 18 -7.73 -16.84 17.87
C LYS A 18 -6.28 -16.55 17.49
N ASN A 19 -5.81 -17.11 16.38
CA ASN A 19 -4.58 -16.63 15.76
C ASN A 19 -4.77 -15.13 15.56
N VAL A 20 -4.11 -14.34 16.40
CA VAL A 20 -4.01 -12.87 16.20
C VAL A 20 -3.01 -12.69 15.06
N GLN A 21 -3.50 -12.81 13.86
CA GLN A 21 -2.79 -12.48 12.65
C GLN A 21 -2.54 -10.97 12.67
N SER A 22 -1.32 -10.53 12.53
CA SER A 22 -1.00 -9.11 12.53
C SER A 22 -1.60 -8.47 11.29
N GLU A 23 -2.50 -7.52 11.48
CA GLU A 23 -3.09 -6.74 10.39
C GLU A 23 -1.99 -6.09 9.54
N ILE A 24 -2.14 -6.14 8.21
CA ILE A 24 -1.21 -5.48 7.30
C ILE A 24 -1.38 -3.97 7.43
N LYS A 25 -0.28 -3.28 7.75
CA LYS A 25 -0.29 -1.84 7.95
C LYS A 25 -0.33 -1.11 6.61
N PRO A 26 -1.24 -0.14 6.43
CA PRO A 26 -1.22 0.75 5.28
C PRO A 26 0.06 1.60 5.29
N ILE A 27 0.54 1.96 4.11
CA ILE A 27 1.68 2.89 3.97
C ILE A 27 1.15 4.31 4.01
N ILE A 28 1.45 5.02 5.11
CA ILE A 28 0.97 6.39 5.35
C ILE A 28 2.15 7.28 5.75
N GLU A 29 2.19 8.49 5.18
CA GLU A 29 3.13 9.54 5.57
C GLU A 29 2.40 10.81 6.03
N GLY A 30 3.08 11.57 6.88
CA GLY A 30 2.56 12.83 7.45
C GLY A 30 1.76 12.61 8.74
N ASN A 31 1.13 13.68 9.19
CA ASN A 31 0.30 13.65 10.39
C ASN A 31 -1.04 12.96 10.10
N VAL A 32 -1.34 11.86 10.80
CA VAL A 32 -2.61 11.15 10.64
C VAL A 32 -3.83 12.01 10.97
N ASP A 33 -3.65 13.08 11.75
CA ASP A 33 -4.71 14.05 12.09
C ASP A 33 -4.74 15.27 11.18
N ALA A 34 -3.92 15.28 10.10
CA ALA A 34 -3.92 16.39 9.14
C ALA A 34 -5.32 16.64 8.57
N LYS A 35 -5.66 17.92 8.38
CA LYS A 35 -6.94 18.38 7.84
C LYS A 35 -7.22 17.83 6.44
N VAL A 36 -6.16 17.64 5.64
CA VAL A 36 -6.27 17.12 4.29
C VAL A 36 -5.76 15.70 4.23
N LYS A 37 -6.64 14.78 3.80
CA LYS A 37 -6.34 13.37 3.56
C LYS A 37 -6.19 13.15 2.05
N LEU A 38 -5.00 12.79 1.64
CA LEU A 38 -4.69 12.41 0.26
C LEU A 38 -4.49 10.91 0.18
N ILE A 39 -5.19 10.25 -0.74
CA ILE A 39 -4.96 8.86 -1.09
C ILE A 39 -4.45 8.82 -2.52
N VAL A 40 -3.40 8.07 -2.77
CA VAL A 40 -2.86 7.82 -4.11
C VAL A 40 -3.05 6.35 -4.43
N PHE A 41 -3.89 6.04 -5.43
CA PHE A 41 -3.98 4.69 -5.99
C PHE A 41 -2.93 4.55 -7.07
N GLU A 42 -2.05 3.56 -6.94
CA GLU A 42 -0.86 3.44 -7.79
C GLU A 42 -0.48 2.00 -8.11
N SER A 43 0.27 1.83 -9.19
CA SER A 43 0.81 0.56 -9.64
C SER A 43 2.31 0.66 -9.82
N LEU A 44 3.06 -0.28 -9.28
CA LEU A 44 4.53 -0.27 -9.29
C LEU A 44 5.14 -0.49 -10.68
N THR A 45 4.36 -0.94 -11.67
CA THR A 45 4.80 -1.02 -13.07
C THR A 45 4.37 0.18 -13.91
N CYS A 46 3.54 1.09 -13.36
CA CYS A 46 3.03 2.25 -14.06
C CYS A 46 4.10 3.36 -14.15
N SER A 47 4.49 3.75 -15.36
CA SER A 47 5.46 4.83 -15.60
C SER A 47 4.96 6.21 -15.14
N HIS A 48 3.65 6.46 -15.21
CA HIS A 48 3.05 7.70 -14.70
C HIS A 48 3.10 7.77 -13.17
N CYS A 49 3.03 6.62 -12.46
CA CYS A 49 3.24 6.55 -11.02
C CYS A 49 4.69 6.84 -10.67
N ALA A 50 5.66 6.26 -11.37
CA ALA A 50 7.08 6.59 -11.18
C ALA A 50 7.35 8.09 -11.42
N ASN A 51 6.71 8.68 -12.45
CA ASN A 51 6.81 10.12 -12.69
C ASN A 51 6.19 10.95 -11.54
N PHE A 52 5.08 10.52 -10.96
CA PHE A 52 4.50 11.16 -9.77
C PHE A 52 5.49 11.15 -8.61
N HIS A 53 6.09 10.00 -8.29
CA HIS A 53 7.08 9.87 -7.22
C HIS A 53 8.35 10.70 -7.47
N LYS A 54 8.79 10.82 -8.72
CA LYS A 54 9.98 11.57 -9.10
C LYS A 54 9.77 13.09 -9.12
N ASN A 55 8.65 13.57 -9.66
CA ASN A 55 8.49 14.97 -10.05
C ASN A 55 7.41 15.73 -9.27
N ILE A 56 6.51 15.02 -8.56
CA ILE A 56 5.38 15.65 -7.85
C ILE A 56 5.51 15.44 -6.35
N TYR A 57 5.70 14.20 -5.94
CA TYR A 57 5.74 13.83 -4.54
C TYR A 57 6.82 14.58 -3.72
N PRO A 58 8.07 14.84 -4.20
CA PRO A 58 9.06 15.55 -3.40
C PRO A 58 8.59 16.95 -2.97
N SER A 59 8.03 17.73 -3.90
CA SER A 59 7.48 19.05 -3.57
C SER A 59 6.23 18.95 -2.69
N LEU A 60 5.38 17.95 -2.92
CA LEU A 60 4.22 17.69 -2.07
C LEU A 60 4.64 17.36 -0.63
N LYS A 61 5.69 16.54 -0.49
CA LYS A 61 6.25 16.16 0.81
C LYS A 61 6.80 17.37 1.56
N GLU A 62 7.63 18.16 0.92
CA GLU A 62 8.26 19.32 1.51
C GLU A 62 7.25 20.42 1.89
N GLU A 63 6.34 20.72 0.97
CA GLU A 63 5.45 21.88 1.13
C GLU A 63 4.22 21.61 1.99
N PHE A 64 3.77 20.36 2.10
CA PHE A 64 2.50 20.02 2.78
C PHE A 64 2.60 18.90 3.80
N ILE A 65 3.27 17.77 3.47
CA ILE A 65 3.28 16.60 4.34
C ILE A 65 4.16 16.85 5.56
N ASN A 66 5.40 17.32 5.35
CA ASN A 66 6.35 17.63 6.43
C ASN A 66 5.86 18.78 7.33
N LYS A 67 4.98 19.64 6.80
CA LYS A 67 4.34 20.72 7.57
C LYS A 67 3.09 20.27 8.34
N GLY A 68 2.70 19.02 8.21
CA GLY A 68 1.53 18.46 8.89
C GLY A 68 0.18 18.88 8.31
N HIS A 69 0.16 19.53 7.14
CA HIS A 69 -1.09 19.97 6.50
C HIS A 69 -1.81 18.85 5.77
N VAL A 70 -1.04 17.88 5.24
CA VAL A 70 -1.53 16.74 4.46
C VAL A 70 -0.99 15.44 5.06
N SER A 71 -1.85 14.43 5.21
CA SER A 71 -1.43 13.04 5.29
C SER A 71 -1.65 12.38 3.94
N ILE A 72 -0.70 11.54 3.52
CA ILE A 72 -0.79 10.78 2.28
C ILE A 72 -0.81 9.28 2.59
N GLU A 73 -1.78 8.56 2.01
CA GLU A 73 -1.87 7.11 2.03
C GLU A 73 -1.60 6.57 0.62
N PHE A 74 -0.64 5.67 0.48
CA PHE A 74 -0.33 4.98 -0.77
C PHE A 74 -1.11 3.67 -0.83
N LYS A 75 -2.07 3.60 -1.74
CA LYS A 75 -2.93 2.43 -1.96
C LYS A 75 -2.56 1.67 -3.21
N ASN A 76 -2.60 0.37 -3.07
CA ASN A 76 -2.22 -0.53 -4.15
C ASN A 76 -3.32 -0.63 -5.21
N PHE A 77 -2.92 -0.44 -6.47
CA PHE A 77 -3.79 -0.70 -7.63
C PHE A 77 -2.98 -1.43 -8.71
N PRO A 78 -2.54 -2.68 -8.46
CA PRO A 78 -1.69 -3.40 -9.40
C PRO A 78 -2.41 -3.60 -10.74
N LEU A 79 -1.75 -3.17 -11.83
CA LEU A 79 -2.26 -3.31 -13.19
C LEU A 79 -1.91 -4.67 -13.81
N ASP A 80 -0.89 -5.32 -13.28
CA ASP A 80 -0.37 -6.61 -13.73
C ASP A 80 0.25 -7.41 -12.57
N MET A 81 0.71 -8.63 -12.86
CA MET A 81 1.29 -9.52 -11.86
C MET A 81 2.63 -9.00 -11.32
N ALA A 82 3.44 -8.30 -12.13
CA ALA A 82 4.70 -7.74 -11.65
C ALA A 82 4.45 -6.59 -10.66
N ALA A 83 3.43 -5.75 -10.92
CA ALA A 83 3.00 -4.73 -9.98
C ALA A 83 2.50 -5.34 -8.67
N LEU A 84 1.72 -6.43 -8.72
CA LEU A 84 1.29 -7.16 -7.54
C LEU A 84 2.50 -7.66 -6.72
N ASN A 85 3.47 -8.29 -7.38
CA ASN A 85 4.68 -8.78 -6.74
C ASN A 85 5.51 -7.64 -6.13
N GLY A 86 5.70 -6.53 -6.86
CA GLY A 86 6.35 -5.32 -6.32
C GLY A 86 5.64 -4.77 -5.09
N SER A 87 4.29 -4.71 -5.11
CA SER A 87 3.49 -4.28 -3.96
C SER A 87 3.67 -5.21 -2.75
N LYS A 88 3.78 -6.53 -2.97
CA LYS A 88 4.07 -7.49 -1.89
C LYS A 88 5.43 -7.22 -1.25
N ILE A 89 6.45 -6.87 -2.06
CA ILE A 89 7.76 -6.47 -1.55
C ILE A 89 7.68 -5.17 -0.76
N ALA A 90 6.94 -4.16 -1.25
CA ALA A 90 6.78 -2.88 -0.55
C ALA A 90 6.15 -3.03 0.84
N HIS A 91 5.21 -3.97 1.00
CA HIS A 91 4.54 -4.24 2.28
C HIS A 91 5.22 -5.30 3.16
N CYS A 92 6.31 -5.93 2.69
CA CYS A 92 6.88 -7.11 3.35
C CYS A 92 7.32 -6.89 4.80
N LYS A 93 7.84 -5.70 5.14
CA LYS A 93 8.20 -5.36 6.53
C LYS A 93 7.00 -5.13 7.44
N ASN A 94 5.83 -4.95 6.89
CA ASN A 94 4.59 -4.64 7.61
C ASN A 94 4.75 -3.55 8.70
N ASN A 95 5.57 -2.54 8.42
CA ASN A 95 5.86 -1.45 9.36
C ASN A 95 5.10 -0.14 9.04
N GLY A 96 4.35 -0.10 7.93
CA GLY A 96 3.60 1.07 7.47
C GLY A 96 4.47 2.19 6.87
N LYS A 97 5.75 1.92 6.65
CA LYS A 97 6.70 2.90 6.11
C LYS A 97 6.86 2.77 4.60
N SER A 98 7.16 3.86 3.95
CA SER A 98 7.19 4.02 2.49
C SER A 98 8.57 3.84 1.84
N GLU A 99 9.62 3.59 2.61
CA GLU A 99 10.99 3.57 2.08
C GLU A 99 11.16 2.55 0.94
N ILE A 100 10.61 1.33 1.10
CA ILE A 100 10.69 0.30 0.06
C ILE A 100 9.85 0.70 -1.15
N LEU A 101 8.67 1.25 -0.94
CA LEU A 101 7.79 1.73 -2.00
C LEU A 101 8.48 2.78 -2.88
N HIS A 102 9.06 3.80 -2.26
CA HIS A 102 9.78 4.86 -2.99
C HIS A 102 11.02 4.30 -3.70
N TYR A 103 11.77 3.43 -3.05
CA TYR A 103 12.93 2.78 -3.65
C TYR A 103 12.57 1.98 -4.91
N LEU A 104 11.43 1.28 -4.90
CA LEU A 104 10.95 0.53 -6.05
C LEU A 104 10.54 1.45 -7.21
N PHE A 105 9.90 2.60 -6.94
CA PHE A 105 9.57 3.58 -7.95
C PHE A 105 10.80 4.30 -8.51
N GLU A 106 11.73 4.67 -7.67
CA GLU A 106 12.99 5.31 -8.08
C GLU A 106 13.80 4.42 -9.02
N ASN A 107 13.78 3.11 -8.78
CA ASN A 107 14.51 2.10 -9.55
C ASN A 107 13.62 1.33 -10.52
N GLN A 108 12.41 1.83 -10.84
CA GLN A 108 11.42 1.12 -11.66
C GLN A 108 12.02 0.60 -12.98
N SER A 109 12.79 1.42 -13.71
CA SER A 109 13.39 1.04 -14.99
C SER A 109 14.44 -0.08 -14.88
N GLN A 110 14.94 -0.38 -13.70
CA GLN A 110 15.91 -1.45 -13.47
C GLN A 110 15.22 -2.80 -13.31
N TRP A 111 14.05 -2.84 -12.67
CA TRP A 111 13.37 -4.10 -12.40
C TRP A 111 12.16 -4.36 -13.30
N VAL A 112 11.48 -3.32 -13.79
CA VAL A 112 10.41 -3.45 -14.80
C VAL A 112 11.04 -3.59 -16.20
N LYS A 113 11.78 -4.68 -16.39
CA LYS A 113 12.55 -4.94 -17.61
C LYS A 113 12.54 -6.44 -17.91
N GLY A 114 12.20 -6.80 -19.13
CA GLY A 114 12.09 -8.19 -19.58
C GLY A 114 10.77 -8.46 -20.27
N ASN A 115 10.57 -9.70 -20.73
CA ASN A 115 9.40 -10.09 -21.48
C ASN A 115 8.48 -11.06 -20.72
N THR A 116 8.95 -11.61 -19.60
CA THR A 116 8.22 -12.57 -18.78
C THR A 116 8.13 -12.12 -17.33
N ILE A 117 7.14 -12.62 -16.62
CA ILE A 117 7.04 -12.38 -15.17
C ILE A 117 8.25 -12.93 -14.41
N ALA A 118 8.89 -13.99 -14.91
CA ALA A 118 10.10 -14.54 -14.32
C ALA A 118 11.27 -13.54 -14.41
N ASP A 119 11.46 -12.92 -15.59
CA ASP A 119 12.49 -11.89 -15.79
C ASP A 119 12.29 -10.71 -14.83
N LEU A 120 11.03 -10.23 -14.70
CA LEU A 120 10.71 -9.10 -13.81
C LEU A 120 10.94 -9.45 -12.35
N ASN A 121 10.57 -10.66 -11.93
CA ASN A 121 10.79 -11.12 -10.56
C ASN A 121 12.28 -11.29 -10.26
N GLU A 122 13.07 -11.80 -11.18
CA GLU A 122 14.52 -11.92 -11.03
C GLU A 122 15.17 -10.54 -10.90
N ASN A 123 14.78 -9.59 -11.75
CA ASN A 123 15.30 -8.22 -11.67
C ASN A 123 14.89 -7.54 -10.37
N LEU A 124 13.65 -7.73 -9.92
CA LEU A 124 13.15 -7.23 -8.64
C LEU A 124 13.94 -7.83 -7.47
N LYS A 125 14.19 -9.14 -7.50
CA LYS A 125 15.02 -9.83 -6.50
C LYS A 125 16.43 -9.26 -6.48
N ASN A 126 17.07 -9.15 -7.65
CA ASN A 126 18.43 -8.61 -7.78
C ASN A 126 18.53 -7.16 -7.28
N LEU A 127 17.49 -6.35 -7.49
CA LEU A 127 17.40 -5.00 -6.95
C LEU A 127 17.32 -5.01 -5.42
N MET A 128 16.47 -5.87 -4.85
CA MET A 128 16.29 -5.96 -3.40
C MET A 128 17.52 -6.55 -2.69
N ASP A 129 18.20 -7.52 -3.28
CA ASP A 129 19.43 -8.12 -2.72
C ASP A 129 20.57 -7.08 -2.60
N LYS A 130 20.61 -6.09 -3.49
CA LYS A 130 21.56 -4.96 -3.46
C LYS A 130 21.15 -3.84 -2.50
N SER A 131 19.93 -3.84 -2.03
CA SER A 131 19.40 -2.81 -1.13
C SER A 131 19.80 -3.07 0.32
N GLU A 132 19.63 -2.03 1.15
CA GLU A 132 19.83 -2.14 2.61
C GLU A 132 18.63 -2.79 3.35
N PHE A 133 17.52 -3.06 2.67
CA PHE A 133 16.26 -3.45 3.33
C PHE A 133 16.25 -4.83 3.97
N LYS A 134 17.11 -5.77 3.55
CA LYS A 134 17.28 -7.11 4.14
C LYS A 134 15.95 -7.87 4.27
N LEU A 135 15.35 -8.22 3.15
CA LEU A 135 14.11 -8.99 3.07
C LEU A 135 14.37 -10.46 2.73
N ASN A 136 13.51 -11.34 3.22
CA ASN A 136 13.37 -12.67 2.63
C ASN A 136 12.43 -12.58 1.43
N PHE A 137 12.98 -12.41 0.24
CA PHE A 137 12.24 -12.14 -0.98
C PHE A 137 11.15 -13.19 -1.27
N ASP A 138 11.49 -14.47 -1.17
CA ASP A 138 10.55 -15.55 -1.47
C ASP A 138 9.41 -15.62 -0.45
N GLN A 139 9.70 -15.36 0.82
CA GLN A 139 8.68 -15.28 1.86
C GLN A 139 7.72 -14.11 1.60
N CYS A 140 8.24 -12.95 1.17
CA CYS A 140 7.41 -11.79 0.81
C CYS A 140 6.48 -12.11 -0.37
N LEU A 141 7.01 -12.70 -1.44
CA LEU A 141 6.23 -13.05 -2.62
C LEU A 141 5.14 -14.08 -2.33
N ASN A 142 5.38 -15.01 -1.40
CA ASN A 142 4.44 -16.07 -1.07
C ASN A 142 3.47 -15.69 0.07
N ASN A 143 3.55 -14.45 0.59
CA ASN A 143 2.68 -14.00 1.67
C ASN A 143 1.26 -13.70 1.14
N LYS A 144 0.31 -14.58 1.51
CA LYS A 144 -1.08 -14.48 1.08
C LYS A 144 -1.85 -13.33 1.74
N GLU A 145 -1.52 -12.98 2.96
CA GLU A 145 -2.17 -11.89 3.69
C GLU A 145 -1.86 -10.55 3.05
N ILE A 146 -0.60 -10.33 2.67
CA ILE A 146 -0.19 -9.13 1.93
C ILE A 146 -0.88 -9.11 0.55
N GLU A 147 -0.97 -10.26 -0.12
CA GLU A 147 -1.66 -10.36 -1.41
C GLU A 147 -3.13 -9.95 -1.30
N GLU A 148 -3.85 -10.51 -0.32
CA GLU A 148 -5.26 -10.19 -0.05
C GLU A 148 -5.44 -8.70 0.27
N PHE A 149 -4.60 -8.13 1.11
CA PHE A 149 -4.60 -6.70 1.43
C PHE A 149 -4.45 -5.81 0.19
N ILE A 150 -3.49 -6.15 -0.69
CA ILE A 150 -3.25 -5.41 -1.94
C ILE A 150 -4.45 -5.52 -2.89
N LEU A 151 -5.02 -6.70 -3.03
CA LEU A 151 -6.19 -6.92 -3.89
C LEU A 151 -7.44 -6.23 -3.35
N GLU A 152 -7.62 -6.18 -2.02
CA GLU A 152 -8.71 -5.42 -1.40
C GLU A 152 -8.59 -3.91 -1.67
N ASP A 153 -7.39 -3.34 -1.61
CA ASP A 153 -7.16 -1.95 -2.01
C ASP A 153 -7.65 -1.69 -3.44
N ARG A 154 -7.30 -2.55 -4.39
CA ARG A 154 -7.73 -2.44 -5.78
C ARG A 154 -9.26 -2.56 -5.92
N ILE A 155 -9.86 -3.56 -5.26
CA ILE A 155 -11.30 -3.79 -5.28
C ILE A 155 -12.05 -2.59 -4.69
N SER A 156 -11.61 -2.10 -3.53
CA SER A 156 -12.21 -0.94 -2.87
C SER A 156 -12.08 0.33 -3.70
N GLY A 157 -10.92 0.55 -4.31
CA GLY A 157 -10.69 1.67 -5.23
C GLY A 157 -11.63 1.66 -6.42
N THR A 158 -11.78 0.50 -7.07
CA THR A 158 -12.72 0.33 -8.19
C THR A 158 -14.17 0.55 -7.76
N LYS A 159 -14.59 -0.07 -6.65
CA LYS A 159 -15.98 0.03 -6.17
C LYS A 159 -16.35 1.43 -5.68
N LYS A 160 -15.50 2.02 -4.84
CA LYS A 160 -15.80 3.28 -4.15
C LYS A 160 -15.53 4.51 -4.99
N TYR A 161 -14.40 4.54 -5.72
CA TYR A 161 -13.94 5.72 -6.44
C TYR A 161 -13.94 5.57 -7.95
N LYS A 162 -14.37 4.41 -8.47
CA LYS A 162 -14.38 4.12 -9.91
C LYS A 162 -13.01 4.34 -10.54
N ILE A 163 -11.97 3.81 -9.87
CA ILE A 163 -10.59 3.90 -10.36
C ILE A 163 -10.44 3.00 -11.59
N GLU A 164 -9.91 3.56 -12.68
CA GLU A 164 -9.67 2.87 -13.95
C GLU A 164 -8.22 3.04 -14.42
N ALA A 165 -7.49 4.02 -13.85
CA ALA A 165 -6.12 4.34 -14.23
C ALA A 165 -5.29 4.77 -13.00
N THR A 166 -3.95 4.69 -13.15
CA THR A 166 -2.98 5.08 -12.12
C THR A 166 -1.98 6.11 -12.66
N PRO A 167 -1.49 7.05 -11.85
CA PRO A 167 -1.94 7.32 -10.48
C PRO A 167 -3.32 8.02 -10.46
N THR A 168 -4.17 7.65 -9.50
CA THR A 168 -5.40 8.40 -9.21
C THR A 168 -5.33 8.96 -7.78
N LEU A 169 -5.57 10.25 -7.64
CA LEU A 169 -5.55 10.96 -6.37
C LEU A 169 -6.97 11.18 -5.85
N ILE A 170 -7.18 10.84 -4.58
CA ILE A 170 -8.42 11.11 -3.85
C ILE A 170 -8.09 12.08 -2.71
N ILE A 171 -8.67 13.26 -2.72
CA ILE A 171 -8.43 14.30 -1.72
C ILE A 171 -9.72 14.54 -0.93
N ASN A 172 -9.69 14.29 0.38
CA ASN A 172 -10.86 14.37 1.26
C ASN A 172 -12.08 13.62 0.67
N GLY A 173 -11.85 12.41 0.12
CA GLY A 173 -12.88 11.54 -0.45
C GLY A 173 -13.32 11.90 -1.87
N LYS A 174 -12.76 12.92 -2.51
CA LYS A 174 -13.11 13.36 -3.87
C LYS A 174 -11.94 13.10 -4.84
N LYS A 175 -12.26 12.57 -6.03
CA LYS A 175 -11.27 12.33 -7.08
C LYS A 175 -10.73 13.66 -7.60
N PHE A 176 -9.40 13.75 -7.73
CA PHE A 176 -8.70 14.90 -8.29
C PHE A 176 -8.19 14.58 -9.70
N GLU A 177 -8.67 15.30 -10.70
CA GLU A 177 -8.49 14.95 -12.13
C GLU A 177 -7.13 15.34 -12.72
N ASN A 178 -6.25 16.02 -11.99
CA ASN A 178 -4.99 16.55 -12.52
C ASN A 178 -3.76 15.98 -11.78
N ALA A 179 -3.73 14.66 -11.57
CA ALA A 179 -2.69 13.97 -10.80
C ALA A 179 -1.24 14.26 -11.25
N SER A 180 -1.02 14.54 -12.54
CA SER A 180 0.29 14.83 -13.13
C SER A 180 0.67 16.32 -13.11
N ASN A 181 -0.15 17.21 -12.56
CA ASN A 181 0.10 18.65 -12.58
C ASN A 181 0.25 19.22 -11.16
N TYR A 182 1.51 19.33 -10.69
CA TYR A 182 1.79 19.82 -9.36
C TYR A 182 1.23 21.22 -9.07
N LYS A 183 1.31 22.16 -10.03
CA LYS A 183 0.79 23.52 -9.85
C LYS A 183 -0.72 23.55 -9.56
N LYS A 184 -1.49 22.68 -10.26
CA LYS A 184 -2.92 22.55 -10.00
C LYS A 184 -3.19 21.83 -8.67
N LEU A 185 -2.42 20.80 -8.35
CA LEU A 185 -2.51 20.10 -7.06
C LEU A 185 -2.23 21.07 -5.91
N LYS A 186 -1.11 21.80 -5.96
CA LYS A 186 -0.73 22.80 -4.95
C LYS A 186 -1.86 23.82 -4.72
N LYS A 187 -2.34 24.45 -5.79
CA LYS A 187 -3.44 25.44 -5.70
C LYS A 187 -4.72 24.83 -5.09
N TYR A 188 -4.98 23.55 -5.34
CA TYR A 188 -6.14 22.88 -4.76
C TYR A 188 -5.95 22.62 -3.26
N LEU A 189 -4.78 22.12 -2.87
CA LEU A 189 -4.45 21.86 -1.46
C LEU A 189 -4.43 23.14 -0.63
N GLU A 190 -3.87 24.25 -1.14
CA GLU A 190 -3.84 25.58 -0.47
C GLU A 190 -5.24 26.12 -0.14
N LYS A 191 -6.27 25.70 -0.85
CA LYS A 191 -7.66 26.09 -0.55
C LYS A 191 -8.29 25.24 0.57
N LEU A 192 -7.69 24.10 0.91
CA LEU A 192 -8.23 23.16 1.88
C LEU A 192 -7.60 23.30 3.26
N ILE A 193 -6.40 23.87 3.32
CA ILE A 193 -5.65 24.11 4.59
C ILE A 193 -6.02 25.48 5.16
#